data_fc23d59a1a8b1df766cf4ee277271d9d
#
_entry.id   fc23d59a1a8b1df766cf4ee277271d9d
#
_cell.length_a   1.000
_cell.length_b   1.000
_cell.length_c   1.000
_cell.angle_alpha   90.00
_cell.angle_beta   90.00
_cell.angle_gamma   90.00
#
_symmetry.space_group_name_H-M   'P 1'
#
loop_
_entity.id
_entity.type
_entity.pdbx_description
1 polymer ?
#
loop_
_entity_poly.entity_id
_entity_poly.type
_entity_poly.pdbx_seq_one_letter_code
_entity_poly.pdbx_strand_id
1 'polypeptide(L)'
;IDEQNKKGGILGKKLEAVVVDPASNWPLFAEKARELISKEKVDVIFGCWTSVSRKSVLPVIEELNGLLFYPVQYEGEESSKNVFYTGAAPNQQAIPAVDYLMKDIGVKRWVLAGTDYVYPRTTNKILEAYLKAKGVAAKDIMINYTPFGHSDWQSIVSDIKKFGSAGKKTAVVSTINGDANVPFYKELGNQGLSAEDIPVVAFSVGEEE
;
A
#
# COMPACT_ATOMS: atom_id res chain seq x y z
N ILE A 1 0.66 15.79 -19.59
CA ILE A 1 0.01 15.87 -20.91
C ILE A 1 0.31 17.21 -21.57
N ASP A 2 -0.05 18.33 -20.95
CA ASP A 2 0.09 19.66 -21.53
C ASP A 2 1.54 20.01 -21.94
N GLU A 3 2.51 19.70 -21.08
CA GLU A 3 3.93 19.91 -21.40
C GLU A 3 4.38 19.07 -22.60
N GLN A 4 3.92 17.81 -22.67
CA GLN A 4 4.25 16.93 -23.79
C GLN A 4 3.58 17.40 -25.07
N ASN A 5 2.34 17.89 -24.99
CA ASN A 5 1.61 18.44 -26.13
C ASN A 5 2.26 19.73 -26.67
N LYS A 6 2.79 20.58 -25.79
CA LYS A 6 3.59 21.78 -26.21
C LYS A 6 4.86 21.38 -26.94
N LYS A 7 5.44 20.23 -26.66
CA LYS A 7 6.63 19.66 -27.32
C LYS A 7 6.31 18.90 -28.60
N GLY A 8 5.05 18.89 -29.06
CA GLY A 8 4.64 18.21 -30.31
C GLY A 8 3.92 16.86 -30.07
N GLY A 9 3.57 16.51 -28.83
CA GLY A 9 2.89 15.25 -28.49
C GLY A 9 3.81 14.04 -28.50
N ILE A 10 3.27 12.87 -28.80
CA ILE A 10 4.03 11.63 -28.98
C ILE A 10 3.86 11.18 -30.43
N LEU A 11 4.97 10.96 -31.13
CA LEU A 11 4.98 10.61 -32.55
C LEU A 11 4.13 11.55 -33.42
N GLY A 12 4.13 12.85 -33.09
CA GLY A 12 3.35 13.87 -33.78
C GLY A 12 1.87 13.93 -33.46
N LYS A 13 1.41 13.12 -32.51
CA LYS A 13 0.02 13.09 -32.05
C LYS A 13 -0.12 13.78 -30.69
N LYS A 14 -1.14 14.61 -30.55
CA LYS A 14 -1.51 15.20 -29.25
C LYS A 14 -2.11 14.14 -28.34
N LEU A 15 -1.82 14.27 -27.06
CA LEU A 15 -2.44 13.47 -26.00
C LEU A 15 -3.72 14.15 -25.53
N GLU A 16 -4.75 13.38 -25.33
CA GLU A 16 -6.01 13.79 -24.71
C GLU A 16 -6.25 12.99 -23.44
N ALA A 17 -6.69 13.65 -22.36
CA ALA A 17 -7.00 13.01 -21.11
C ALA A 17 -8.51 12.82 -20.97
N VAL A 18 -8.92 11.58 -20.72
CA VAL A 18 -10.27 11.23 -20.27
C VAL A 18 -10.17 10.84 -18.79
N VAL A 19 -10.76 11.63 -17.90
CA VAL A 19 -10.66 11.44 -16.46
C VAL A 19 -12.00 10.97 -15.90
N VAL A 20 -11.96 9.88 -15.14
CA VAL A 20 -13.12 9.35 -14.42
C VAL A 20 -12.77 9.12 -12.97
N ASP A 21 -13.70 9.36 -12.06
CA ASP A 21 -13.55 9.08 -10.63
C ASP A 21 -14.56 8.01 -10.19
N PRO A 22 -14.08 6.83 -9.81
CA PRO A 22 -14.94 5.77 -9.26
C PRO A 22 -15.23 5.93 -7.75
N ALA A 23 -14.86 7.05 -7.12
CA ALA A 23 -15.21 7.44 -5.75
C ALA A 23 -14.98 6.33 -4.70
N SER A 24 -13.86 5.62 -4.81
CA SER A 24 -13.50 4.48 -3.94
C SER A 24 -14.55 3.35 -3.87
N ASN A 25 -15.42 3.26 -4.86
CA ASN A 25 -16.41 2.19 -5.00
C ASN A 25 -15.85 1.09 -5.93
N TRP A 26 -15.49 -0.06 -5.38
CA TRP A 26 -14.78 -1.11 -6.12
C TRP A 26 -15.53 -1.64 -7.35
N PRO A 27 -16.85 -1.93 -7.31
CA PRO A 27 -17.61 -2.27 -8.51
C PRO A 27 -17.58 -1.17 -9.57
N LEU A 28 -17.64 0.09 -9.17
CA LEU A 28 -17.62 1.23 -10.09
C LEU A 28 -16.27 1.37 -10.81
N PHE A 29 -15.16 0.93 -10.22
CA PHE A 29 -13.86 0.85 -10.90
C PHE A 29 -13.93 -0.02 -12.16
N ALA A 30 -14.52 -1.22 -12.04
CA ALA A 30 -14.68 -2.12 -13.19
C ALA A 30 -15.58 -1.54 -14.28
N GLU A 31 -16.69 -0.91 -13.87
CA GLU A 31 -17.61 -0.25 -14.80
C GLU A 31 -16.92 0.91 -15.54
N LYS A 32 -16.20 1.77 -14.83
CA LYS A 32 -15.48 2.90 -15.42
C LYS A 32 -14.31 2.44 -16.31
N ALA A 33 -13.61 1.39 -15.97
CA ALA A 33 -12.61 0.80 -16.86
C ALA A 33 -13.24 0.31 -18.17
N ARG A 34 -14.39 -0.34 -18.09
CA ARG A 34 -15.16 -0.77 -19.28
C ARG A 34 -15.62 0.42 -20.12
N GLU A 35 -16.12 1.48 -19.48
CA GLU A 35 -16.51 2.73 -20.15
C GLU A 35 -15.33 3.34 -20.91
N LEU A 36 -14.19 3.51 -20.24
CA LEU A 36 -12.97 4.08 -20.85
C LEU A 36 -12.52 3.30 -22.09
N ILE A 37 -12.51 1.97 -22.04
CA ILE A 37 -12.04 1.13 -23.16
C ILE A 37 -13.09 1.04 -24.26
N SER A 38 -14.37 0.78 -23.90
CA SER A 38 -15.40 0.42 -24.87
C SER A 38 -16.09 1.62 -25.49
N LYS A 39 -16.30 2.71 -24.71
CA LYS A 39 -17.02 3.90 -25.13
C LYS A 39 -16.06 5.02 -25.51
N GLU A 40 -15.18 5.40 -24.61
CA GLU A 40 -14.23 6.50 -24.81
C GLU A 40 -13.04 6.10 -25.71
N LYS A 41 -12.84 4.78 -25.92
CA LYS A 41 -11.79 4.24 -26.82
C LYS A 41 -10.38 4.69 -26.48
N VAL A 42 -10.07 4.79 -25.17
CA VAL A 42 -8.73 5.17 -24.73
C VAL A 42 -7.71 4.09 -25.11
N ASP A 43 -6.51 4.49 -25.48
CA ASP A 43 -5.41 3.60 -25.83
C ASP A 43 -4.77 2.95 -24.60
N VAL A 44 -4.79 3.67 -23.46
CA VAL A 44 -4.14 3.25 -22.22
C VAL A 44 -4.81 3.88 -21.02
N ILE A 45 -4.82 3.14 -19.90
CA ILE A 45 -5.30 3.63 -18.60
C ILE A 45 -4.11 3.76 -17.65
N PHE A 46 -4.02 4.88 -16.95
CA PHE A 46 -3.15 5.10 -15.79
C PHE A 46 -4.05 5.26 -14.58
N GLY A 47 -3.92 4.39 -13.59
CA GLY A 47 -4.80 4.54 -12.44
C GLY A 47 -4.85 3.34 -11.53
N CYS A 48 -5.88 3.34 -10.73
CA CYS A 48 -6.05 2.56 -9.51
C CYS A 48 -5.01 2.95 -8.46
N TRP A 49 -5.46 3.09 -7.21
CA TRP A 49 -4.56 3.35 -6.09
C TRP A 49 -4.43 2.12 -5.18
N THR A 50 -5.54 1.50 -4.81
CA THR A 50 -5.53 0.32 -3.96
C THR A 50 -5.40 -0.98 -4.77
N SER A 51 -4.83 -2.02 -4.18
CA SER A 51 -4.80 -3.35 -4.80
C SER A 51 -6.20 -3.91 -5.04
N VAL A 52 -7.17 -3.59 -4.19
CA VAL A 52 -8.56 -4.01 -4.40
C VAL A 52 -9.18 -3.33 -5.62
N SER A 53 -8.91 -2.05 -5.87
CA SER A 53 -9.37 -1.37 -7.08
C SER A 53 -8.73 -1.95 -8.34
N ARG A 54 -7.42 -2.22 -8.32
CA ARG A 54 -6.72 -2.91 -9.42
C ARG A 54 -7.34 -4.28 -9.71
N LYS A 55 -7.58 -5.09 -8.68
CA LYS A 55 -8.20 -6.40 -8.84
C LYS A 55 -9.63 -6.33 -9.37
N SER A 56 -10.35 -5.24 -9.10
CA SER A 56 -11.67 -5.01 -9.66
C SER A 56 -11.63 -4.70 -11.16
N VAL A 57 -10.62 -3.98 -11.64
CA VAL A 57 -10.49 -3.64 -13.07
C VAL A 57 -9.80 -4.72 -13.89
N LEU A 58 -8.96 -5.55 -13.27
CA LEU A 58 -8.14 -6.55 -13.97
C LEU A 58 -8.94 -7.45 -14.93
N PRO A 59 -10.09 -8.05 -14.53
CA PRO A 59 -10.88 -8.88 -15.43
C PRO A 59 -11.37 -8.11 -16.66
N VAL A 60 -11.74 -6.84 -16.49
CA VAL A 60 -12.22 -5.98 -17.59
C VAL A 60 -11.08 -5.63 -18.55
N ILE A 61 -9.90 -5.28 -18.01
CA ILE A 61 -8.70 -4.98 -18.78
C ILE A 61 -8.29 -6.19 -19.64
N GLU A 62 -8.33 -7.39 -19.07
CA GLU A 62 -7.98 -8.63 -19.78
C GLU A 62 -9.04 -9.00 -20.83
N GLU A 63 -10.33 -8.97 -20.47
CA GLU A 63 -11.46 -9.29 -21.36
C GLU A 63 -11.44 -8.38 -22.61
N LEU A 64 -11.25 -7.10 -22.43
CA LEU A 64 -11.26 -6.11 -23.50
C LEU A 64 -9.90 -5.88 -24.16
N ASN A 65 -8.89 -6.64 -23.75
CA ASN A 65 -7.50 -6.50 -24.18
C ASN A 65 -6.99 -5.04 -24.07
N GLY A 66 -7.39 -4.36 -22.98
CA GLY A 66 -6.93 -3.02 -22.64
C GLY A 66 -5.51 -3.02 -22.10
N LEU A 67 -4.98 -1.84 -21.82
CA LEU A 67 -3.66 -1.65 -21.25
C LEU A 67 -3.75 -0.78 -20.00
N LEU A 68 -3.25 -1.29 -18.87
CA LEU A 68 -3.21 -0.58 -17.59
C LEU A 68 -1.76 -0.38 -17.12
N PHE A 69 -1.41 0.86 -16.78
CA PHE A 69 -0.24 1.17 -15.97
C PHE A 69 -0.69 1.41 -14.53
N TYR A 70 -0.28 0.53 -13.62
CA TYR A 70 -0.56 0.62 -12.19
C TYR A 70 0.64 1.21 -11.46
N PRO A 71 0.55 2.48 -10.96
CA PRO A 71 1.74 3.21 -10.51
C PRO A 71 2.07 3.07 -9.02
N VAL A 72 1.25 2.39 -8.24
CA VAL A 72 1.36 2.34 -6.78
C VAL A 72 2.07 1.06 -6.32
N GLN A 73 2.76 1.11 -5.18
CA GLN A 73 3.30 -0.08 -4.53
C GLN A 73 2.18 -1.12 -4.27
N TYR A 74 2.55 -2.37 -4.30
CA TYR A 74 1.58 -3.47 -4.14
C TYR A 74 2.24 -4.71 -3.53
N GLU A 75 1.42 -5.70 -3.23
CA GLU A 75 1.83 -6.96 -2.61
C GLU A 75 2.60 -7.91 -3.54
N GLY A 76 2.74 -7.59 -4.81
CA GLY A 76 3.19 -8.57 -5.80
C GLY A 76 2.14 -9.67 -6.03
N GLU A 77 2.58 -10.92 -6.24
CA GLU A 77 1.73 -12.12 -6.34
C GLU A 77 0.66 -12.03 -7.45
N GLU A 78 0.89 -11.19 -8.47
CA GLU A 78 0.01 -11.01 -9.61
C GLU A 78 0.82 -10.70 -10.85
N SER A 79 0.41 -11.27 -11.98
CA SER A 79 0.96 -10.94 -13.29
C SER A 79 -0.14 -10.93 -14.35
N SER A 80 -0.10 -9.99 -15.26
CA SER A 80 -0.99 -9.91 -16.40
C SER A 80 -0.24 -9.32 -17.60
N LYS A 81 -0.47 -9.86 -18.78
CA LYS A 81 0.07 -9.30 -20.02
C LYS A 81 -0.50 -7.92 -20.36
N ASN A 82 -1.59 -7.54 -19.70
CA ASN A 82 -2.32 -6.31 -19.92
C ASN A 82 -2.01 -5.24 -18.87
N VAL A 83 -1.16 -5.53 -17.87
CA VAL A 83 -0.85 -4.60 -16.78
C VAL A 83 0.66 -4.42 -16.63
N PHE A 84 1.09 -3.15 -16.63
CA PHE A 84 2.42 -2.75 -16.22
C PHE A 84 2.39 -2.31 -14.76
N TYR A 85 3.02 -3.08 -13.90
CA TYR A 85 3.16 -2.79 -12.47
C TYR A 85 4.41 -1.92 -12.29
N THR A 86 4.23 -0.62 -12.16
CA THR A 86 5.34 0.35 -12.08
C THR A 86 5.65 0.79 -10.66
N GLY A 87 4.83 0.41 -9.68
CA GLY A 87 5.10 0.58 -8.26
C GLY A 87 5.93 -0.56 -7.68
N ALA A 88 6.48 -0.33 -6.48
CA ALA A 88 7.35 -1.29 -5.82
C ALA A 88 6.60 -2.53 -5.33
N ALA A 89 7.19 -3.71 -5.52
CA ALA A 89 6.80 -4.96 -4.90
C ALA A 89 7.51 -5.13 -3.53
N PRO A 90 7.10 -6.07 -2.66
CA PRO A 90 7.66 -6.24 -1.33
C PRO A 90 9.17 -6.44 -1.27
N ASN A 91 9.76 -7.11 -2.26
CA ASN A 91 11.21 -7.30 -2.37
C ASN A 91 11.97 -6.02 -2.73
N GLN A 92 11.28 -4.99 -3.19
CA GLN A 92 11.85 -3.68 -3.55
C GLN A 92 11.62 -2.61 -2.47
N GLN A 93 10.68 -2.81 -1.56
CA GLN A 93 10.30 -1.83 -0.53
C GLN A 93 10.23 -2.44 0.87
N ALA A 94 9.28 -3.32 1.13
CA ALA A 94 8.98 -3.80 2.49
C ALA A 94 10.09 -4.66 3.08
N ILE A 95 10.65 -5.59 2.32
CA ILE A 95 11.74 -6.48 2.77
C ILE A 95 13.03 -5.70 3.04
N PRO A 96 13.51 -4.80 2.14
CA PRO A 96 14.68 -3.96 2.44
C PRO A 96 14.49 -3.08 3.67
N ALA A 97 13.29 -2.51 3.89
CA ALA A 97 13.00 -1.70 5.07
C ALA A 97 13.08 -2.53 6.36
N VAL A 98 12.52 -3.74 6.37
CA VAL A 98 12.61 -4.67 7.50
C VAL A 98 14.06 -5.10 7.74
N ASP A 99 14.82 -5.36 6.68
CA ASP A 99 16.25 -5.69 6.80
C ASP A 99 17.06 -4.56 7.45
N TYR A 100 16.82 -3.32 7.05
CA TYR A 100 17.44 -2.15 7.67
C TYR A 100 17.09 -2.04 9.17
N LEU A 101 15.80 -2.13 9.50
CA LEU A 101 15.36 -2.09 10.89
C LEU A 101 15.98 -3.21 11.73
N MET A 102 16.14 -4.40 11.16
CA MET A 102 16.72 -5.56 11.84
C MET A 102 18.23 -5.41 12.05
N LYS A 103 18.95 -5.00 11.01
CA LYS A 103 20.43 -5.00 10.99
C LYS A 103 21.02 -3.73 11.59
N ASP A 104 20.51 -2.56 11.19
CA ASP A 104 21.10 -1.27 11.52
C ASP A 104 20.46 -0.65 12.77
N ILE A 105 19.15 -0.85 12.97
CA ILE A 105 18.43 -0.35 14.15
C ILE A 105 18.37 -1.38 15.28
N GLY A 106 18.57 -2.67 14.96
CA GLY A 106 18.61 -3.73 15.96
C GLY A 106 17.24 -4.21 16.45
N VAL A 107 16.20 -4.03 15.64
CA VAL A 107 14.83 -4.45 15.96
C VAL A 107 14.73 -5.96 16.12
N LYS A 108 14.09 -6.41 17.18
CA LYS A 108 13.87 -7.82 17.54
C LYS A 108 12.40 -8.20 17.68
N ARG A 109 11.52 -7.23 17.84
CA ARG A 109 10.06 -7.42 17.92
C ARG A 109 9.35 -6.56 16.88
N TRP A 110 8.29 -7.10 16.33
CA TRP A 110 7.66 -6.56 15.12
C TRP A 110 6.16 -6.43 15.30
N VAL A 111 5.63 -5.24 15.04
CA VAL A 111 4.21 -5.00 14.90
C VAL A 111 3.93 -4.76 13.42
N LEU A 112 3.12 -5.63 12.82
CA LEU A 112 2.67 -5.50 11.44
C LEU A 112 1.23 -4.97 11.48
N ALA A 113 1.07 -3.66 11.30
CA ALA A 113 -0.23 -3.00 11.36
C ALA A 113 -0.69 -2.61 9.96
N GLY A 114 -1.93 -2.92 9.59
CA GLY A 114 -2.41 -2.66 8.24
C GLY A 114 -3.91 -2.45 8.14
N THR A 115 -4.31 -1.83 7.04
CA THR A 115 -5.73 -1.76 6.67
C THR A 115 -6.23 -3.14 6.22
N ASP A 116 -7.46 -3.47 6.55
CA ASP A 116 -8.03 -4.80 6.29
C ASP A 116 -8.47 -5.00 4.84
N TYR A 117 -7.50 -5.22 3.94
CA TYR A 117 -7.75 -5.64 2.56
C TYR A 117 -6.53 -6.36 1.96
N VAL A 118 -6.58 -6.73 0.69
CA VAL A 118 -5.62 -7.64 0.06
C VAL A 118 -4.15 -7.19 0.17
N TYR A 119 -3.83 -5.90 -0.06
CA TYR A 119 -2.45 -5.42 -0.02
C TYR A 119 -1.80 -5.59 1.36
N PRO A 120 -2.36 -5.07 2.47
CA PRO A 120 -1.76 -5.25 3.79
C PRO A 120 -1.74 -6.71 4.24
N ARG A 121 -2.83 -7.45 4.01
CA ARG A 121 -2.89 -8.87 4.41
C ARG A 121 -1.83 -9.70 3.72
N THR A 122 -1.63 -9.52 2.42
CA THR A 122 -0.63 -10.27 1.66
C THR A 122 0.77 -9.80 1.99
N THR A 123 1.03 -8.49 2.04
CA THR A 123 2.33 -7.92 2.40
C THR A 123 2.76 -8.35 3.80
N ASN A 124 1.87 -8.25 4.79
CA ASN A 124 2.18 -8.65 6.16
C ASN A 124 2.40 -10.16 6.29
N LYS A 125 1.69 -10.99 5.50
CA LYS A 125 1.95 -12.43 5.44
C LYS A 125 3.34 -12.74 4.87
N ILE A 126 3.76 -12.02 3.83
CA ILE A 126 5.12 -12.12 3.26
C ILE A 126 6.15 -11.72 4.32
N LEU A 127 5.94 -10.60 5.00
CA LEU A 127 6.84 -10.12 6.04
C LEU A 127 6.89 -11.05 7.26
N GLU A 128 5.76 -11.61 7.69
CA GLU A 128 5.73 -12.60 8.75
C GLU A 128 6.56 -13.84 8.39
N ALA A 129 6.38 -14.36 7.17
CA ALA A 129 7.15 -15.50 6.69
C ALA A 129 8.65 -15.18 6.60
N TYR A 130 8.99 -13.98 6.11
CA TYR A 130 10.36 -13.49 6.02
C TYR A 130 11.01 -13.36 7.41
N LEU A 131 10.34 -12.73 8.36
CA LEU A 131 10.82 -12.59 9.74
C LEU A 131 11.05 -13.95 10.41
N LYS A 132 10.14 -14.90 10.24
CA LYS A 132 10.27 -16.27 10.74
C LYS A 132 11.47 -16.99 10.11
N ALA A 133 11.69 -16.81 8.81
CA ALA A 133 12.87 -17.36 8.11
C ALA A 133 14.19 -16.75 8.61
N LYS A 134 14.16 -15.51 9.13
CA LYS A 134 15.30 -14.85 9.80
C LYS A 134 15.45 -15.23 11.28
N GLY A 135 14.63 -16.15 11.78
CA GLY A 135 14.71 -16.66 13.16
C GLY A 135 13.91 -15.86 14.19
N VAL A 136 13.05 -14.95 13.77
CA VAL A 136 12.14 -14.23 14.68
C VAL A 136 11.06 -15.18 15.17
N ALA A 137 10.94 -15.32 16.49
CA ALA A 137 9.93 -16.20 17.08
C ALA A 137 8.51 -15.62 16.92
N ALA A 138 7.51 -16.47 16.75
CA ALA A 138 6.12 -16.03 16.56
C ALA A 138 5.61 -15.10 17.68
N LYS A 139 6.04 -15.29 18.93
CA LYS A 139 5.72 -14.42 20.08
C LYS A 139 6.30 -12.99 19.96
N ASP A 140 7.26 -12.78 19.08
CA ASP A 140 7.90 -11.49 18.81
C ASP A 140 7.32 -10.82 17.55
N ILE A 141 6.19 -11.32 17.03
CA ILE A 141 5.44 -10.76 15.91
C ILE A 141 3.99 -10.54 16.35
N MET A 142 3.52 -9.30 16.27
CA MET A 142 2.13 -8.92 16.51
C MET A 142 1.53 -8.40 15.20
N ILE A 143 0.32 -8.82 14.86
CA ILE A 143 -0.34 -8.43 13.60
C ILE A 143 -1.72 -7.87 13.94
N ASN A 144 -2.02 -6.68 13.41
CA ASN A 144 -3.31 -6.00 13.57
C ASN A 144 -3.83 -5.51 12.23
N TYR A 145 -5.13 -5.67 12.01
CA TYR A 145 -5.84 -5.10 10.88
C TYR A 145 -7.04 -4.28 11.32
N THR A 146 -7.25 -3.15 10.65
CA THR A 146 -8.39 -2.25 10.87
C THR A 146 -9.08 -1.92 9.57
N PRO A 147 -10.40 -1.64 9.57
CA PRO A 147 -11.08 -1.23 8.35
C PRO A 147 -10.55 0.10 7.80
N PHE A 148 -10.86 0.39 6.55
CA PHE A 148 -10.62 1.73 5.99
C PHE A 148 -11.29 2.81 6.85
N GLY A 149 -10.60 3.96 7.04
CA GLY A 149 -11.12 5.08 7.82
C GLY A 149 -11.22 4.83 9.33
N HIS A 150 -10.54 3.79 9.84
CA HIS A 150 -10.52 3.51 11.28
C HIS A 150 -9.95 4.71 12.07
N SER A 151 -10.63 5.13 13.12
CA SER A 151 -10.30 6.32 13.90
C SER A 151 -10.01 6.09 15.38
N ASP A 152 -10.49 4.99 15.97
CA ASP A 152 -10.27 4.65 17.39
C ASP A 152 -9.06 3.74 17.56
N TRP A 153 -7.89 4.33 17.71
CA TRP A 153 -6.61 3.62 17.85
C TRP A 153 -6.18 3.38 19.30
N GLN A 154 -6.95 3.83 20.29
CA GLN A 154 -6.54 3.83 21.68
C GLN A 154 -6.11 2.43 22.18
N SER A 155 -6.92 1.41 21.96
CA SER A 155 -6.62 0.06 22.45
C SER A 155 -5.46 -0.57 21.66
N ILE A 156 -5.42 -0.40 20.35
CA ILE A 156 -4.35 -0.96 19.49
C ILE A 156 -3.00 -0.34 19.86
N VAL A 157 -2.93 0.98 20.01
CA VAL A 157 -1.68 1.67 20.40
C VAL A 157 -1.26 1.30 21.82
N SER A 158 -2.21 1.11 22.75
CA SER A 158 -1.92 0.58 24.08
C SER A 158 -1.32 -0.82 24.03
N ASP A 159 -1.84 -1.69 23.17
CA ASP A 159 -1.28 -3.03 22.95
C ASP A 159 0.11 -2.98 22.32
N ILE A 160 0.34 -2.08 21.37
CA ILE A 160 1.67 -1.84 20.78
C ILE A 160 2.66 -1.40 21.87
N LYS A 161 2.27 -0.45 22.72
CA LYS A 161 3.08 0.04 23.83
C LYS A 161 3.45 -1.10 24.81
N LYS A 162 2.45 -1.87 25.22
CA LYS A 162 2.64 -3.04 26.08
C LYS A 162 3.54 -4.09 25.42
N PHE A 163 3.32 -4.38 24.15
CA PHE A 163 4.15 -5.31 23.39
C PHE A 163 5.59 -4.81 23.30
N GLY A 164 5.81 -3.52 23.07
CA GLY A 164 7.14 -2.89 23.00
C GLY A 164 7.88 -2.82 24.34
N SER A 165 7.18 -2.93 25.48
CA SER A 165 7.80 -2.84 26.82
C SER A 165 8.54 -4.12 27.28
N ALA A 166 8.63 -5.13 26.45
CA ALA A 166 9.23 -6.43 26.81
C ALA A 166 10.77 -6.47 26.79
N GLY A 167 11.44 -5.32 26.83
CA GLY A 167 12.90 -5.22 26.93
C GLY A 167 13.66 -5.55 25.64
N LYS A 168 12.95 -5.66 24.51
CA LYS A 168 13.55 -5.84 23.17
C LYS A 168 13.18 -4.68 22.27
N LYS A 169 14.12 -4.20 21.46
CA LYS A 169 13.83 -3.15 20.47
C LYS A 169 12.69 -3.59 19.56
N THR A 170 11.64 -2.78 19.53
CA THR A 170 10.40 -3.06 18.79
C THR A 170 10.21 -2.00 17.70
N ALA A 171 9.65 -2.37 16.57
CA ALA A 171 9.23 -1.43 15.52
C ALA A 171 7.84 -1.78 15.00
N VAL A 172 7.15 -0.79 14.47
CA VAL A 172 5.90 -0.94 13.71
C VAL A 172 6.24 -0.88 12.22
N VAL A 173 5.78 -1.85 11.46
CA VAL A 173 5.74 -1.83 10.01
C VAL A 173 4.30 -1.54 9.61
N SER A 174 4.06 -0.36 9.06
CA SER A 174 2.72 0.13 8.74
C SER A 174 2.39 -0.06 7.26
N THR A 175 1.35 -0.82 7.01
CA THR A 175 0.63 -0.93 5.74
C THR A 175 -0.78 -0.33 5.85
N ILE A 176 -0.94 0.64 6.76
CA ILE A 176 -2.18 1.41 6.93
C ILE A 176 -2.30 2.37 5.76
N ASN A 177 -3.49 2.45 5.17
CA ASN A 177 -3.78 3.28 4.01
C ASN A 177 -4.83 4.36 4.31
N GLY A 178 -4.61 5.55 3.74
CA GLY A 178 -5.57 6.65 3.76
C GLY A 178 -5.75 7.30 5.13
N ASP A 179 -6.91 7.89 5.33
CA ASP A 179 -7.25 8.75 6.48
C ASP A 179 -7.00 8.13 7.86
N ALA A 180 -6.94 6.81 7.96
CA ALA A 180 -6.64 6.10 9.20
C ALA A 180 -5.22 6.37 9.73
N ASN A 181 -4.29 6.86 8.88
CA ASN A 181 -2.94 7.23 9.30
C ASN A 181 -2.96 8.40 10.30
N VAL A 182 -3.71 9.44 10.03
CA VAL A 182 -3.75 10.65 10.87
C VAL A 182 -4.09 10.34 12.34
N PRO A 183 -5.23 9.68 12.66
CA PRO A 183 -5.52 9.30 14.03
C PRO A 183 -4.57 8.26 14.61
N PHE A 184 -3.97 7.38 13.79
CA PHE A 184 -2.96 6.43 14.24
C PHE A 184 -1.72 7.14 14.79
N TYR A 185 -1.11 8.04 14.02
CA TYR A 185 0.06 8.78 14.47
C TYR A 185 -0.24 9.72 15.64
N LYS A 186 -1.42 10.36 15.62
CA LYS A 186 -1.87 11.19 16.74
C LYS A 186 -1.95 10.38 18.05
N GLU A 187 -2.47 9.16 17.97
CA GLU A 187 -2.61 8.31 19.15
C GLU A 187 -1.26 7.77 19.65
N LEU A 188 -0.30 7.49 18.75
CA LEU A 188 1.08 7.18 19.16
C LEU A 188 1.66 8.31 20.02
N GLY A 189 1.50 9.56 19.56
CA GLY A 189 1.93 10.76 20.30
C GLY A 189 1.18 10.92 21.62
N ASN A 190 -0.14 10.76 21.65
CA ASN A 190 -0.96 10.86 22.86
C ASN A 190 -0.50 9.88 23.96
N GLN A 191 -0.08 8.67 23.59
CA GLN A 191 0.40 7.66 24.52
C GLN A 191 1.90 7.76 24.81
N GLY A 192 2.57 8.81 24.28
CA GLY A 192 3.98 9.09 24.52
C GLY A 192 4.94 8.10 23.86
N LEU A 193 4.55 7.50 22.73
CA LEU A 193 5.44 6.67 21.92
C LEU A 193 6.20 7.54 20.92
N SER A 194 7.52 7.59 21.09
CA SER A 194 8.41 8.29 20.16
C SER A 194 9.00 7.36 19.11
N ALA A 195 9.54 7.92 18.04
CA ALA A 195 10.29 7.17 17.04
C ALA A 195 11.60 6.56 17.59
N GLU A 196 12.12 7.09 18.70
CA GLU A 196 13.29 6.54 19.39
C GLU A 196 12.93 5.26 20.15
N ASP A 197 11.73 5.24 20.76
CA ASP A 197 11.23 4.09 21.51
C ASP A 197 10.75 2.96 20.60
N ILE A 198 9.80 3.29 19.73
CA ILE A 198 9.17 2.34 18.79
C ILE A 198 9.10 3.02 17.40
N PRO A 199 10.13 2.91 16.56
CA PRO A 199 10.10 3.47 15.23
C PRO A 199 8.97 2.86 14.39
N VAL A 200 8.36 3.69 13.55
CA VAL A 200 7.35 3.27 12.57
C VAL A 200 7.94 3.44 11.17
N VAL A 201 7.97 2.38 10.39
CA VAL A 201 8.19 2.47 8.95
C VAL A 201 6.85 2.33 8.24
N ALA A 202 6.52 3.30 7.41
CA ALA A 202 5.28 3.34 6.64
C ALA A 202 5.55 3.26 5.14
N PHE A 203 4.63 2.64 4.41
CA PHE A 203 4.73 2.49 2.96
C PHE A 203 3.68 3.29 2.20
N SER A 204 2.72 3.88 2.89
CA SER A 204 1.60 4.61 2.30
C SER A 204 1.29 5.89 3.07
N VAL A 205 2.32 6.66 3.41
CA VAL A 205 2.22 7.98 4.02
C VAL A 205 2.91 8.97 3.10
N GLY A 206 2.22 10.02 2.73
CA GLY A 206 2.74 11.11 1.92
C GLY A 206 3.10 12.33 2.76
N GLU A 207 3.58 13.38 2.09
CA GLU A 207 3.99 14.63 2.74
C GLU A 207 2.80 15.45 3.25
N GLU A 208 1.59 15.12 2.80
CA GLU A 208 0.35 15.81 3.19
C GLU A 208 -0.35 15.17 4.40
N GLU A 209 0.12 14.02 4.85
CA GLU A 209 -0.39 13.26 6.00
C GLU A 209 0.54 13.48 7.23
#